data_4b90090c480781047e1ffbfe02b35d83
#
_entry.id   4b90090c480781047e1ffbfe02b35d83
#
_cell.length_a   1.000
_cell.length_b   1.000
_cell.length_c   1.000
_cell.angle_alpha   90.00
_cell.angle_beta   90.00
_cell.angle_gamma   90.00
#
_symmetry.space_group_name_H-M   'P 1'
#
loop_
_entity.id
_entity.type
_entity.pdbx_description
1 polymer ?
#
loop_
_entity_poly.entity_id
_entity_poly.type
_entity_poly.pdbx_seq_one_letter_code
_entity_poly.pdbx_strand_id
1 'polypeptide(L)'
;SDYQGKGIGRALMELALDACQTRTPILNATRAGALLYVSQGFVEFGQIAQHQGLAHAPALHPLADSETCRPLKGADQPRVLELANAATGMDRGALLDVLFDAVDYSLGIESEGRLRAFALLRVCGRGLSIGPVVAENLDQARNLIAVLLAQVPGEFVRIDIPADCGLGDWLETVGLMAVDIVTQMARGGPPQLTGDVRQFALVSQAIG
;
A
#
# COMPACT_ATOMS: atom_id res chain seq x y z
N SER A 1 29.27 11.69 1.50
CA SER A 1 29.13 12.35 0.19
C SER A 1 29.49 13.83 0.35
N ASP A 2 30.06 14.43 -0.66
CA ASP A 2 30.57 15.82 -0.66
C ASP A 2 29.49 16.89 -0.45
N TYR A 3 28.24 16.49 -0.38
CA TYR A 3 27.06 17.35 -0.22
C TYR A 3 26.38 17.23 1.15
N GLN A 4 26.81 16.30 2.01
CA GLN A 4 26.26 16.17 3.36
C GLN A 4 26.63 17.38 4.23
N GLY A 5 25.75 17.80 5.13
CA GLY A 5 25.96 18.92 6.05
C GLY A 5 25.80 20.32 5.45
N LYS A 6 25.54 20.46 4.14
CA LYS A 6 25.39 21.76 3.45
C LYS A 6 23.96 22.34 3.49
N GLY A 7 23.05 21.73 4.22
CA GLY A 7 21.65 22.20 4.34
C GLY A 7 20.76 21.97 3.13
N ILE A 8 21.26 21.32 2.05
CA ILE A 8 20.53 21.12 0.80
C ILE A 8 19.21 20.35 1.04
N GLY A 9 19.23 19.27 1.83
CA GLY A 9 18.04 18.50 2.14
C GLY A 9 16.97 19.32 2.88
N ARG A 10 17.40 20.22 3.78
CA ARG A 10 16.49 21.13 4.47
C ARG A 10 15.86 22.13 3.50
N ALA A 11 16.64 22.77 2.66
CA ALA A 11 16.14 23.74 1.68
C ALA A 11 15.16 23.11 0.69
N LEU A 12 15.44 21.89 0.20
CA LEU A 12 14.50 21.14 -0.65
C LEU A 12 13.20 20.81 0.08
N MET A 13 13.30 20.43 1.35
CA MET A 13 12.11 20.11 2.15
C MET A 13 11.25 21.35 2.43
N GLU A 14 11.87 22.50 2.70
CA GLU A 14 11.16 23.79 2.88
C GLU A 14 10.38 24.16 1.61
N LEU A 15 10.99 24.05 0.43
CA LEU A 15 10.31 24.28 -0.86
C LEU A 15 9.16 23.30 -1.08
N ALA A 16 9.34 22.03 -0.74
CA ALA A 16 8.28 21.03 -0.86
C ALA A 16 7.11 21.31 0.08
N LEU A 17 7.40 21.74 1.31
CA LEU A 17 6.37 22.13 2.28
C LEU A 17 5.58 23.36 1.83
N ASP A 18 6.24 24.36 1.28
CA ASP A 18 5.58 25.53 0.70
C ASP A 18 4.64 25.13 -0.44
N ALA A 19 5.03 24.19 -1.29
CA ALA A 19 4.20 23.66 -2.36
C ALA A 19 2.99 22.83 -1.86
N CYS A 20 3.04 22.28 -0.65
CA CYS A 20 1.91 21.57 -0.05
C CYS A 20 0.74 22.51 0.30
N GLN A 21 0.99 23.80 0.56
CA GLN A 21 -0.02 24.78 0.95
C GLN A 21 -0.88 24.33 2.14
N THR A 22 -2.19 24.09 1.92
CA THR A 22 -3.13 23.62 2.94
C THR A 22 -3.21 22.10 3.07
N ARG A 23 -2.50 21.36 2.21
CA ARG A 23 -2.49 19.88 2.24
C ARG A 23 -1.62 19.37 3.37
N THR A 24 -2.03 18.29 4.01
CA THR A 24 -1.22 17.60 5.02
C THR A 24 -0.12 16.78 4.34
N PRO A 25 1.15 17.14 4.49
CA PRO A 25 2.24 16.35 3.93
C PRO A 25 2.45 15.07 4.74
N ILE A 26 2.57 13.95 4.01
CA ILE A 26 2.87 12.63 4.54
C ILE A 26 4.08 12.10 3.79
N LEU A 27 4.94 11.37 4.48
CA LEU A 27 6.11 10.74 3.87
C LEU A 27 6.48 9.43 4.57
N ASN A 28 7.27 8.62 3.87
CA ASN A 28 7.92 7.45 4.43
C ASN A 28 9.41 7.74 4.58
N ALA A 29 9.87 7.85 5.82
CA ALA A 29 11.23 8.22 6.17
C ALA A 29 12.12 6.98 6.26
N THR A 30 13.26 7.00 5.58
CA THR A 30 14.35 6.09 5.91
C THR A 30 14.93 6.45 7.28
N ARG A 31 15.59 5.49 7.95
CA ARG A 31 16.26 5.72 9.23
C ARG A 31 17.23 6.93 9.20
N ALA A 32 17.92 7.12 8.07
CA ALA A 32 18.86 8.24 7.90
C ALA A 32 18.15 9.59 7.73
N GLY A 33 16.96 9.61 7.14
CA GLY A 33 16.18 10.82 6.88
C GLY A 33 15.31 11.29 8.04
N ALA A 34 14.95 10.40 8.96
CA ALA A 34 13.96 10.67 10.01
C ALA A 34 14.26 11.91 10.84
N LEU A 35 15.52 12.12 11.25
CA LEU A 35 15.93 13.30 12.05
C LEU A 35 15.68 14.63 11.32
N LEU A 36 15.87 14.66 10.00
CA LEU A 36 15.56 15.86 9.21
C LEU A 36 14.07 16.16 9.28
N TYR A 37 13.21 15.17 9.08
CA TYR A 37 11.75 15.35 9.06
C TYR A 37 11.21 15.73 10.44
N VAL A 38 11.71 15.12 11.52
CA VAL A 38 11.41 15.55 12.90
C VAL A 38 11.73 17.02 13.09
N SER A 39 12.91 17.51 12.61
CA SER A 39 13.29 18.91 12.70
C SER A 39 12.40 19.86 11.90
N GLN A 40 11.60 19.35 10.97
CA GLN A 40 10.61 20.06 10.15
C GLN A 40 9.17 19.92 10.69
N GLY A 41 8.99 19.32 11.87
CA GLY A 41 7.71 19.19 12.54
C GLY A 41 6.87 17.97 12.09
N PHE A 42 7.49 16.99 11.44
CA PHE A 42 6.83 15.71 11.19
C PHE A 42 6.83 14.84 12.45
N VAL A 43 5.75 14.12 12.64
CA VAL A 43 5.53 13.17 13.74
C VAL A 43 5.30 11.78 13.15
N GLU A 44 5.92 10.78 13.75
CA GLU A 44 5.74 9.38 13.40
C GLU A 44 4.33 8.92 13.76
N PHE A 45 3.71 8.07 12.88
CA PHE A 45 2.40 7.48 13.13
C PHE A 45 2.30 6.00 12.73
N GLY A 46 3.32 5.43 12.09
CA GLY A 46 3.34 4.04 11.69
C GLY A 46 4.68 3.61 11.09
N GLN A 47 4.74 2.36 10.65
CA GLN A 47 5.88 1.80 9.93
C GLN A 47 5.38 1.00 8.72
N ILE A 48 6.16 1.02 7.64
CA ILE A 48 5.92 0.21 6.45
C ILE A 48 7.08 -0.77 6.29
N ALA A 49 6.76 -2.05 6.23
CA ALA A 49 7.68 -3.11 5.90
C ALA A 49 7.59 -3.45 4.42
N GLN A 50 8.74 -3.47 3.75
CA GLN A 50 8.84 -3.94 2.36
C GLN A 50 9.15 -5.43 2.37
N HIS A 51 8.29 -6.20 1.72
CA HIS A 51 8.50 -7.62 1.47
C HIS A 51 8.72 -7.86 -0.02
N GLN A 52 9.61 -8.81 -0.36
CA GLN A 52 9.87 -9.17 -1.75
C GLN A 52 10.45 -10.58 -1.88
N GLY A 53 10.25 -11.18 -3.04
CA GLY A 53 10.76 -12.50 -3.36
C GLY A 53 10.20 -13.02 -4.68
N LEU A 54 10.52 -14.28 -5.01
CA LEU A 54 9.91 -14.95 -6.14
C LEU A 54 8.53 -15.47 -5.73
N ALA A 55 7.53 -15.21 -6.56
CA ALA A 55 6.16 -15.64 -6.31
C ALA A 55 6.08 -17.17 -6.35
N HIS A 56 5.54 -17.74 -5.29
CA HIS A 56 5.09 -19.13 -5.25
C HIS A 56 3.57 -19.12 -5.09
N ALA A 57 2.89 -20.04 -5.76
CA ALA A 57 1.45 -20.19 -5.60
C ALA A 57 1.13 -20.79 -4.21
N PRO A 58 0.71 -20.00 -3.23
CA PRO A 58 0.36 -20.53 -1.92
C PRO A 58 -1.00 -21.23 -1.97
N ALA A 59 -1.31 -22.02 -0.94
CA ALA A 59 -2.67 -22.47 -0.72
C ALA A 59 -3.59 -21.25 -0.56
N LEU A 60 -4.76 -21.29 -1.19
CA LEU A 60 -5.73 -20.21 -1.06
C LEU A 60 -6.21 -20.10 0.38
N HIS A 61 -6.23 -18.88 0.89
CA HIS A 61 -6.80 -18.61 2.20
C HIS A 61 -8.32 -18.68 2.11
N PRO A 62 -9.01 -19.40 3.03
CA PRO A 62 -10.45 -19.56 2.96
C PRO A 62 -11.17 -18.21 3.16
N LEU A 63 -12.24 -18.03 2.42
CA LEU A 63 -13.19 -16.93 2.57
C LEU A 63 -14.43 -17.44 3.30
N ALA A 64 -15.25 -16.51 3.83
CA ALA A 64 -16.57 -16.86 4.35
C ALA A 64 -17.47 -17.39 3.22
N ASP A 65 -18.46 -18.22 3.57
CA ASP A 65 -19.37 -18.86 2.57
C ASP A 65 -20.13 -17.86 1.70
N SER A 66 -20.35 -16.64 2.20
CA SER A 66 -21.00 -15.55 1.46
C SER A 66 -20.07 -14.76 0.57
N GLU A 67 -18.76 -15.02 0.61
CA GLU A 67 -17.72 -14.24 -0.08
C GLU A 67 -17.21 -14.97 -1.34
N THR A 68 -16.97 -14.19 -2.39
CA THR A 68 -16.41 -14.71 -3.64
C THR A 68 -15.32 -13.77 -4.15
N CYS A 69 -14.13 -14.34 -4.41
CA CYS A 69 -13.05 -13.61 -5.08
C CYS A 69 -13.25 -13.66 -6.60
N ARG A 70 -13.22 -12.50 -7.25
CA ARG A 70 -13.39 -12.36 -8.71
C ARG A 70 -12.57 -11.22 -9.29
N PRO A 71 -12.30 -11.21 -10.61
CA PRO A 71 -11.74 -10.04 -11.27
C PRO A 71 -12.63 -8.80 -11.09
N LEU A 72 -12.02 -7.63 -10.96
CA LEU A 72 -12.73 -6.36 -10.97
C LEU A 72 -13.28 -6.07 -12.37
N LYS A 73 -14.40 -5.34 -12.42
CA LYS A 73 -15.04 -4.85 -13.64
C LYS A 73 -15.02 -3.33 -13.64
N GLY A 74 -15.18 -2.70 -14.80
CA GLY A 74 -15.27 -1.23 -14.88
C GLY A 74 -16.38 -0.63 -14.00
N ALA A 75 -17.48 -1.35 -13.81
CA ALA A 75 -18.58 -0.95 -12.92
C ALA A 75 -18.20 -0.95 -11.43
N ASP A 76 -17.10 -1.61 -11.03
CA ASP A 76 -16.62 -1.62 -9.65
C ASP A 76 -15.82 -0.36 -9.28
N GLN A 77 -15.32 0.41 -10.25
CA GLN A 77 -14.43 1.55 -10.02
C GLN A 77 -14.95 2.56 -8.98
N PRO A 78 -16.23 2.98 -9.00
CA PRO A 78 -16.74 3.88 -7.96
C PRO A 78 -16.62 3.29 -6.56
N ARG A 79 -16.89 1.98 -6.41
CA ARG A 79 -16.81 1.32 -5.12
C ARG A 79 -15.37 1.08 -4.69
N VAL A 80 -14.44 0.80 -5.61
CA VAL A 80 -13.01 0.74 -5.34
C VAL A 80 -12.50 2.08 -4.81
N LEU A 81 -12.93 3.20 -5.40
CA LEU A 81 -12.59 4.54 -4.93
C LEU A 81 -13.11 4.80 -3.51
N GLU A 82 -14.37 4.44 -3.21
CA GLU A 82 -14.93 4.57 -1.86
C GLU A 82 -14.10 3.79 -0.82
N LEU A 83 -13.78 2.52 -1.13
CA LEU A 83 -12.96 1.66 -0.26
C LEU A 83 -11.54 2.22 -0.05
N ALA A 84 -10.90 2.68 -1.12
CA ALA A 84 -9.55 3.25 -1.04
C ALA A 84 -9.51 4.53 -0.20
N ASN A 85 -10.49 5.43 -0.40
CA ASN A 85 -10.60 6.67 0.37
C ASN A 85 -10.87 6.38 1.85
N ALA A 86 -11.76 5.44 2.15
CA ALA A 86 -12.07 5.04 3.53
C ALA A 86 -10.87 4.43 4.24
N ALA A 87 -10.14 3.54 3.56
CA ALA A 87 -8.98 2.84 4.11
C ALA A 87 -7.74 3.73 4.30
N THR A 88 -7.64 4.83 3.57
CA THR A 88 -6.46 5.71 3.62
C THR A 88 -6.73 7.07 4.25
N GLY A 89 -7.99 7.49 4.35
CA GLY A 89 -8.36 8.85 4.77
C GLY A 89 -7.94 9.93 3.76
N MET A 90 -7.67 9.55 2.51
CA MET A 90 -7.18 10.43 1.45
C MET A 90 -8.02 10.26 0.19
N ASP A 91 -8.14 11.32 -0.62
CA ASP A 91 -8.69 11.21 -1.97
C ASP A 91 -7.70 10.46 -2.88
N ARG A 92 -8.10 9.28 -3.36
CA ARG A 92 -7.31 8.40 -4.21
C ARG A 92 -7.77 8.39 -5.68
N GLY A 93 -8.70 9.27 -6.07
CA GLY A 93 -9.31 9.27 -7.40
C GLY A 93 -8.27 9.34 -8.51
N ALA A 94 -7.50 10.43 -8.57
CA ALA A 94 -6.49 10.63 -9.62
C ALA A 94 -5.41 9.52 -9.64
N LEU A 95 -5.09 8.92 -8.49
CA LEU A 95 -4.14 7.81 -8.42
C LEU A 95 -4.75 6.53 -8.99
N LEU A 96 -6.00 6.21 -8.64
CA LEU A 96 -6.68 5.01 -9.13
C LEU A 96 -6.91 5.06 -10.64
N ASP A 97 -7.23 6.23 -11.21
CA ASP A 97 -7.35 6.41 -12.65
C ASP A 97 -6.07 5.96 -13.37
N VAL A 98 -4.90 6.42 -12.90
CA VAL A 98 -3.60 6.01 -13.46
C VAL A 98 -3.30 4.53 -13.22
N LEU A 99 -3.68 4.00 -12.05
CA LEU A 99 -3.43 2.58 -11.73
C LEU A 99 -4.27 1.64 -12.58
N PHE A 100 -5.53 1.96 -12.85
CA PHE A 100 -6.40 1.12 -13.68
C PHE A 100 -5.92 1.02 -15.15
N ASP A 101 -5.23 2.05 -15.64
CA ASP A 101 -4.62 2.03 -16.98
C ASP A 101 -3.34 1.16 -17.03
N ALA A 102 -2.70 0.90 -15.88
CA ALA A 102 -1.41 0.23 -15.78
C ALA A 102 -1.47 -1.13 -15.05
N VAL A 103 -2.67 -1.61 -14.69
CA VAL A 103 -2.82 -2.84 -13.93
C VAL A 103 -2.80 -4.08 -14.82
N ASP A 104 -2.03 -5.11 -14.40
CA ASP A 104 -2.01 -6.42 -15.07
C ASP A 104 -3.12 -7.33 -14.55
N TYR A 105 -3.33 -7.35 -13.25
CA TYR A 105 -4.39 -8.11 -12.59
C TYR A 105 -5.07 -7.28 -11.51
N SER A 106 -6.40 -7.32 -11.49
CA SER A 106 -7.21 -6.65 -10.50
C SER A 106 -8.28 -7.61 -9.97
N LEU A 107 -8.34 -7.75 -8.64
CA LEU A 107 -9.25 -8.66 -7.95
C LEU A 107 -10.10 -7.92 -6.94
N GLY A 108 -11.31 -8.43 -6.73
CA GLY A 108 -12.18 -7.99 -5.66
C GLY A 108 -12.82 -9.16 -4.93
N ILE A 109 -13.16 -8.97 -3.67
CA ILE A 109 -14.03 -9.87 -2.92
C ILE A 109 -15.40 -9.24 -2.82
N GLU A 110 -16.39 -10.00 -3.26
CA GLU A 110 -17.79 -9.63 -3.23
C GLU A 110 -18.54 -10.46 -2.19
N SER A 111 -19.41 -9.83 -1.43
CA SER A 111 -20.37 -10.48 -0.55
C SER A 111 -21.72 -9.78 -0.69
N GLU A 112 -22.80 -10.55 -0.86
CA GLU A 112 -24.17 -10.05 -1.02
C GLU A 112 -24.32 -9.00 -2.14
N GLY A 113 -23.62 -9.21 -3.26
CA GLY A 113 -23.66 -8.31 -4.42
C GLY A 113 -22.88 -6.99 -4.22
N ARG A 114 -22.13 -6.83 -3.14
CA ARG A 114 -21.34 -5.63 -2.83
C ARG A 114 -19.85 -5.96 -2.73
N LEU A 115 -19.02 -5.15 -3.39
CA LEU A 115 -17.57 -5.24 -3.25
C LEU A 115 -17.15 -4.84 -1.82
N ARG A 116 -16.39 -5.72 -1.15
CA ARG A 116 -15.90 -5.57 0.24
C ARG A 116 -14.40 -5.32 0.31
N ALA A 117 -13.64 -5.90 -0.62
CA ALA A 117 -12.19 -5.80 -0.67
C ALA A 117 -11.70 -5.75 -2.12
N PHE A 118 -10.48 -5.24 -2.32
CA PHE A 118 -9.82 -5.29 -3.63
C PHE A 118 -8.31 -5.33 -3.51
N ALA A 119 -7.64 -5.81 -4.56
CA ALA A 119 -6.20 -5.77 -4.71
C ALA A 119 -5.81 -5.60 -6.18
N LEU A 120 -4.68 -4.93 -6.41
CA LEU A 120 -4.08 -4.73 -7.73
C LEU A 120 -2.69 -5.35 -7.78
N LEU A 121 -2.33 -5.89 -8.95
CA LEU A 121 -0.97 -6.33 -9.29
C LEU A 121 -0.56 -5.64 -10.59
N ARG A 122 0.62 -5.06 -10.62
CA ARG A 122 1.12 -4.30 -11.79
C ARG A 122 2.63 -4.44 -11.95
N VAL A 123 3.13 -4.20 -13.15
CA VAL A 123 4.57 -4.06 -13.40
C VAL A 123 5.11 -2.86 -12.60
N CYS A 124 6.21 -3.06 -11.91
CA CYS A 124 6.89 -2.01 -11.14
C CYS A 124 8.41 -2.26 -11.10
N GLY A 125 9.16 -1.39 -11.74
CA GLY A 125 10.62 -1.51 -11.76
C GLY A 125 11.10 -2.78 -12.45
N ARG A 126 11.75 -3.68 -11.69
CA ARG A 126 12.33 -4.94 -12.21
C ARG A 126 11.40 -6.15 -12.10
N GLY A 127 10.20 -5.97 -11.64
CA GLY A 127 9.26 -7.07 -11.40
C GLY A 127 7.84 -6.56 -11.25
N LEU A 128 7.09 -7.20 -10.38
CA LEU A 128 5.70 -6.90 -10.11
C LEU A 128 5.52 -6.31 -8.71
N SER A 129 4.49 -5.51 -8.52
CA SER A 129 4.10 -4.98 -7.20
C SER A 129 2.64 -5.30 -6.92
N ILE A 130 2.39 -5.94 -5.78
CA ILE A 130 1.03 -6.08 -5.23
C ILE A 130 0.72 -4.83 -4.41
N GLY A 131 -0.32 -4.13 -4.79
CA GLY A 131 -0.82 -2.94 -4.09
C GLY A 131 -1.50 -1.93 -5.01
N PRO A 132 -2.54 -1.24 -4.45
CA PRO A 132 -3.00 -1.33 -3.08
C PRO A 132 -3.75 -2.65 -2.80
N VAL A 133 -3.75 -3.09 -1.52
CA VAL A 133 -4.65 -4.12 -1.00
C VAL A 133 -5.50 -3.48 0.08
N VAL A 134 -6.80 -3.46 -0.13
CA VAL A 134 -7.80 -2.91 0.80
C VAL A 134 -8.82 -3.98 1.12
N ALA A 135 -9.07 -4.23 2.40
CA ALA A 135 -9.97 -5.28 2.85
C ALA A 135 -10.61 -4.95 4.21
N GLU A 136 -11.70 -5.65 4.55
CA GLU A 136 -12.36 -5.54 5.86
C GLU A 136 -11.59 -6.34 6.93
N ASN A 137 -10.88 -7.40 6.52
CA ASN A 137 -10.15 -8.27 7.44
C ASN A 137 -8.91 -8.90 6.80
N LEU A 138 -8.12 -9.57 7.65
CA LEU A 138 -6.86 -10.19 7.27
C LEU A 138 -7.04 -11.39 6.32
N ASP A 139 -8.14 -12.14 6.47
CA ASP A 139 -8.42 -13.33 5.67
C ASP A 139 -8.72 -12.96 4.21
N GLN A 140 -9.51 -11.89 4.00
CA GLN A 140 -9.73 -11.31 2.68
C GLN A 140 -8.42 -10.82 2.05
N ALA A 141 -7.58 -10.12 2.82
CA ALA A 141 -6.29 -9.62 2.32
C ALA A 141 -5.36 -10.78 1.91
N ARG A 142 -5.25 -11.83 2.72
CA ARG A 142 -4.47 -13.04 2.41
C ARG A 142 -5.00 -13.76 1.18
N ASN A 143 -6.32 -13.90 1.05
CA ASN A 143 -6.93 -14.53 -0.12
C ASN A 143 -6.58 -13.78 -1.41
N LEU A 144 -6.80 -12.45 -1.44
CA LEU A 144 -6.47 -11.62 -2.60
C LEU A 144 -4.99 -11.74 -2.99
N ILE A 145 -4.09 -11.64 -2.02
CA ILE A 145 -2.64 -11.75 -2.28
C ILE A 145 -2.28 -13.16 -2.79
N ALA A 146 -2.85 -14.21 -2.18
CA ALA A 146 -2.61 -15.59 -2.60
C ALA A 146 -3.05 -15.83 -4.05
N VAL A 147 -4.24 -15.35 -4.43
CA VAL A 147 -4.74 -15.46 -5.80
C VAL A 147 -3.85 -14.70 -6.77
N LEU A 148 -3.38 -13.48 -6.43
CA LEU A 148 -2.47 -12.70 -7.27
C LEU A 148 -1.11 -13.40 -7.44
N LEU A 149 -0.51 -13.93 -6.38
CA LEU A 149 0.76 -14.68 -6.45
C LEU A 149 0.64 -15.92 -7.34
N ALA A 150 -0.52 -16.59 -7.32
CA ALA A 150 -0.77 -17.75 -8.17
C ALA A 150 -0.88 -17.42 -9.67
N GLN A 151 -1.12 -16.14 -10.04
CA GLN A 151 -1.15 -15.71 -11.46
C GLN A 151 0.26 -15.52 -12.04
N VAL A 152 1.29 -15.36 -11.20
CA VAL A 152 2.64 -14.95 -11.61
C VAL A 152 3.74 -15.83 -10.98
N PRO A 153 3.64 -17.17 -11.08
CA PRO A 153 4.60 -18.06 -10.44
C PRO A 153 6.00 -17.85 -10.99
N GLY A 154 6.99 -17.73 -10.09
CA GLY A 154 8.38 -17.51 -10.43
C GLY A 154 8.77 -16.07 -10.74
N GLU A 155 7.81 -15.16 -10.87
CA GLU A 155 8.10 -13.74 -11.07
C GLU A 155 8.57 -13.08 -9.76
N PHE A 156 9.40 -12.04 -9.87
CA PHE A 156 9.81 -11.25 -8.72
C PHE A 156 8.69 -10.29 -8.32
N VAL A 157 8.21 -10.45 -7.09
CA VAL A 157 7.10 -9.66 -6.54
C VAL A 157 7.56 -8.86 -5.32
N ARG A 158 7.12 -7.61 -5.25
CA ARG A 158 7.23 -6.71 -4.10
C ARG A 158 5.84 -6.39 -3.54
N ILE A 159 5.78 -6.24 -2.22
CA ILE A 159 4.61 -5.73 -1.51
C ILE A 159 5.09 -4.86 -0.33
N ASP A 160 4.50 -3.67 -0.17
CA ASP A 160 4.80 -2.73 0.92
C ASP A 160 3.59 -2.70 1.86
N ILE A 161 3.76 -3.20 3.10
CA ILE A 161 2.66 -3.37 4.05
C ILE A 161 2.83 -2.51 5.30
N PRO A 162 1.75 -2.02 5.94
CA PRO A 162 1.83 -1.56 7.32
C PRO A 162 2.39 -2.66 8.21
N ALA A 163 3.42 -2.36 9.01
CA ALA A 163 4.14 -3.38 9.78
C ALA A 163 3.27 -4.10 10.81
N ASP A 164 2.20 -3.45 11.25
CA ASP A 164 1.23 -3.96 12.25
C ASP A 164 -0.04 -4.58 11.63
N CYS A 165 -0.10 -4.74 10.30
CA CYS A 165 -1.31 -5.25 9.63
C CYS A 165 -1.54 -6.77 9.78
N GLY A 166 -0.57 -7.51 10.33
CA GLY A 166 -0.66 -8.95 10.55
C GLY A 166 -0.32 -9.83 9.34
N LEU A 167 0.18 -9.25 8.25
CA LEU A 167 0.59 -10.01 7.06
C LEU A 167 2.05 -10.49 7.10
N GLY A 168 2.94 -9.83 7.86
CA GLY A 168 4.39 -10.01 7.77
C GLY A 168 4.83 -11.47 7.84
N ASP A 169 4.54 -12.16 8.94
CA ASP A 169 4.94 -13.56 9.14
C ASP A 169 4.40 -14.48 8.04
N TRP A 170 3.15 -14.26 7.62
CA TRP A 170 2.54 -15.05 6.56
C TRP A 170 3.22 -14.81 5.20
N LEU A 171 3.57 -13.57 4.87
CA LEU A 171 4.30 -13.25 3.63
C LEU A 171 5.66 -13.97 3.57
N GLU A 172 6.36 -14.07 4.69
CA GLU A 172 7.60 -14.85 4.76
C GLU A 172 7.37 -16.34 4.50
N THR A 173 6.27 -16.93 4.99
CA THR A 173 5.94 -18.33 4.69
C THR A 173 5.65 -18.59 3.22
N VAL A 174 5.23 -17.59 2.47
CA VAL A 174 4.97 -17.69 1.02
C VAL A 174 6.15 -17.17 0.16
N GLY A 175 7.32 -16.96 0.78
CA GLY A 175 8.56 -16.64 0.09
C GLY A 175 8.84 -15.15 -0.14
N LEU A 176 7.99 -14.26 0.39
CA LEU A 176 8.21 -12.82 0.33
C LEU A 176 8.86 -12.34 1.62
N MET A 177 10.18 -12.27 1.63
CA MET A 177 10.97 -11.91 2.82
C MET A 177 10.94 -10.41 3.09
N ALA A 178 10.93 -10.03 4.36
CA ALA A 178 11.13 -8.63 4.77
C ALA A 178 12.55 -8.17 4.43
N VAL A 179 12.69 -7.04 3.74
CA VAL A 179 13.99 -6.52 3.27
C VAL A 179 14.27 -5.10 3.70
N ASP A 180 13.25 -4.31 4.02
CA ASP A 180 13.39 -2.93 4.48
C ASP A 180 12.21 -2.53 5.36
N ILE A 181 12.45 -1.53 6.20
CA ILE A 181 11.42 -0.91 7.02
C ILE A 181 11.61 0.60 7.03
N VAL A 182 10.54 1.34 6.81
CA VAL A 182 10.53 2.81 6.83
C VAL A 182 9.48 3.32 7.81
N THR A 183 9.68 4.52 8.32
CA THR A 183 8.78 5.17 9.28
C THR A 183 7.80 6.08 8.54
N GLN A 184 6.50 5.87 8.74
CA GLN A 184 5.48 6.78 8.25
C GLN A 184 5.42 8.02 9.14
N MET A 185 5.48 9.20 8.52
CA MET A 185 5.45 10.46 9.23
C MET A 185 4.48 11.43 8.55
N ALA A 186 3.81 12.25 9.38
CA ALA A 186 2.90 13.31 8.92
C ALA A 186 3.19 14.62 9.63
N ARG A 187 2.95 15.74 8.97
CA ARG A 187 2.98 17.07 9.56
C ARG A 187 1.56 17.64 9.57
N GLY A 188 1.01 17.84 10.78
CA GLY A 188 -0.41 18.23 10.97
C GLY A 188 -1.34 17.07 11.35
N GLY A 189 -0.78 15.89 11.65
CA GLY A 189 -1.48 14.69 12.09
C GLY A 189 -1.66 13.63 10.99
N PRO A 190 -1.89 12.37 11.37
CA PRO A 190 -2.13 11.29 10.43
C PRO A 190 -3.50 11.43 9.75
N PRO A 191 -3.69 10.80 8.55
CA PRO A 191 -4.98 10.74 7.91
C PRO A 191 -6.04 10.12 8.82
N GLN A 192 -7.27 10.59 8.72
CA GLN A 192 -8.40 10.05 9.47
C GLN A 192 -9.07 8.95 8.64
N LEU A 193 -8.94 7.71 9.10
CA LEU A 193 -9.58 6.55 8.47
C LEU A 193 -11.09 6.59 8.73
N THR A 194 -11.87 6.08 7.78
CA THR A 194 -13.33 6.02 7.91
C THR A 194 -13.84 4.62 7.52
N GLY A 195 -14.85 4.11 8.26
CA GLY A 195 -15.41 2.79 8.00
C GLY A 195 -14.58 1.62 8.53
N ASP A 196 -14.93 0.41 8.06
CA ASP A 196 -14.42 -0.85 8.61
C ASP A 196 -13.28 -1.46 7.76
N VAL A 197 -12.92 -0.82 6.64
CA VAL A 197 -11.86 -1.30 5.76
C VAL A 197 -10.49 -0.73 6.15
N ARG A 198 -9.45 -1.50 5.86
CA ARG A 198 -8.05 -1.14 6.12
C ARG A 198 -7.21 -1.31 4.86
N GLN A 199 -6.15 -0.54 4.76
CA GLN A 199 -5.09 -0.74 3.78
C GLN A 199 -4.10 -1.78 4.32
N PHE A 200 -4.05 -2.95 3.67
CA PHE A 200 -3.12 -4.04 3.99
C PHE A 200 -1.84 -3.98 3.16
N ALA A 201 -1.87 -3.32 2.01
CA ALA A 201 -0.67 -2.98 1.26
C ALA A 201 -0.82 -1.63 0.57
N LEU A 202 0.27 -0.88 0.51
CA LEU A 202 0.36 0.41 -0.16
C LEU A 202 0.45 0.20 -1.69
N VAL A 203 0.18 1.26 -2.44
CA VAL A 203 0.55 1.30 -3.87
C VAL A 203 2.07 1.21 -4.01
N SER A 204 2.79 2.01 -3.23
CA SER A 204 4.24 1.95 -3.02
C SER A 204 4.62 2.84 -1.84
N GLN A 205 5.86 2.72 -1.33
CA GLN A 205 6.38 3.64 -0.30
C GLN A 205 6.39 5.11 -0.74
N ALA A 206 6.41 5.40 -2.05
CA ALA A 206 6.49 6.76 -2.55
C ALA A 206 5.15 7.50 -2.60
N ILE A 207 4.04 6.77 -2.72
CA ILE A 207 2.71 7.35 -2.98
C ILE A 207 1.60 6.81 -2.07
N GLY A 208 1.95 5.98 -1.11
CA GLY A 208 1.05 5.49 -0.07
C GLY A 208 0.08 4.40 -0.49
#